data_6e8e374b28371be8f55e060ad6d39afd
#
_entry.id   6e8e374b28371be8f55e060ad6d39afd
#
_cell.length_a   1.000
_cell.length_b   1.000
_cell.length_c   1.000
_cell.angle_alpha   90.00
_cell.angle_beta   90.00
_cell.angle_gamma   90.00
#
_symmetry.space_group_name_H-M   'P 1'
#
loop_
_entity.id
_entity.type
_entity.pdbx_description
1 polymer ?
#
loop_
_entity_poly.entity_id
_entity_poly.type
_entity_poly.pdbx_seq_one_letter_code
_entity_poly.pdbx_strand_id
1 'polypeptide(L)'
;MRALLASPLGFLIGLSLGALGGGGSILAVPALVYAAGQDPKAATTTSLVLVTFTALIGMIPHWRAGRVRFGAGAIFGLAGIGGSLLGSHWNEAVDPDVLLLAFSALMLVAAYAMWRRLDRSAAVSPAPRSVGAAAATDVDATGRPDATRFDLTTAVKVIVAGSFVGLLTGFFGVGGGFVIVPALVLALGFTMPEAVGTSLLVIAVNSTVALTTRLPGGTIEWAVIVPFTIASLIGVFVGSRLASTRDPSFLQKWFIAFLVVIAIYTAASSLIALL
;
A
#
# COMPACT_ATOMS: atom_id res chain seq x y z
N MET A 1 -28.92 -2.39 10.02
CA MET A 1 -29.06 -1.46 8.91
C MET A 1 -27.74 -0.73 8.56
N ARG A 2 -27.01 -0.13 9.52
CA ARG A 2 -25.73 0.60 9.25
C ARG A 2 -24.65 -0.26 8.61
N ALA A 3 -24.51 -1.51 9.01
CA ALA A 3 -23.53 -2.46 8.44
C ALA A 3 -23.79 -2.80 6.96
N LEU A 4 -25.07 -2.85 6.54
CA LEU A 4 -25.46 -3.06 5.15
C LEU A 4 -25.19 -1.83 4.27
N LEU A 5 -25.35 -0.62 4.83
CA LEU A 5 -25.02 0.63 4.13
C LEU A 5 -23.50 0.83 3.98
N ALA A 6 -22.70 0.26 4.88
CA ALA A 6 -21.25 0.30 4.81
C ALA A 6 -20.66 -0.73 3.82
N SER A 7 -21.39 -1.78 3.44
CA SER A 7 -20.92 -2.83 2.54
C SER A 7 -20.45 -2.33 1.15
N PRO A 8 -21.12 -1.39 0.47
CA PRO A 8 -20.63 -0.82 -0.80
C PRO A 8 -19.27 -0.13 -0.64
N LEU A 9 -19.03 0.56 0.48
CA LEU A 9 -17.73 1.17 0.77
C LEU A 9 -16.66 0.11 1.04
N GLY A 10 -17.00 -0.96 1.75
CA GLY A 10 -16.13 -2.11 1.91
C GLY A 10 -15.70 -2.69 0.58
N PHE A 11 -16.65 -2.87 -0.36
CA PHE A 11 -16.35 -3.33 -1.72
C PHE A 11 -15.41 -2.37 -2.46
N LEU A 12 -15.64 -1.06 -2.42
CA LEU A 12 -14.78 -0.05 -3.06
C LEU A 12 -13.38 -0.03 -2.47
N ILE A 13 -13.25 -0.14 -1.14
CA ILE A 13 -11.97 -0.24 -0.45
C ILE A 13 -11.23 -1.50 -0.90
N GLY A 14 -11.91 -2.63 -0.92
CA GLY A 14 -11.36 -3.89 -1.40
C GLY A 14 -10.94 -3.81 -2.86
N LEU A 15 -11.76 -3.22 -3.73
CA LEU A 15 -11.45 -3.02 -5.15
C LEU A 15 -10.16 -2.19 -5.31
N SER A 16 -10.06 -1.08 -4.57
CA SER A 16 -8.87 -0.22 -4.59
C SER A 16 -7.64 -0.95 -4.04
N LEU A 17 -7.79 -1.72 -2.97
CA LEU A 17 -6.71 -2.51 -2.38
C LEU A 17 -6.23 -3.59 -3.36
N GLY A 18 -7.13 -4.30 -4.01
CA GLY A 18 -6.81 -5.36 -4.96
C GLY A 18 -6.22 -4.85 -6.27
N ALA A 19 -6.68 -3.69 -6.76
CA ALA A 19 -6.22 -3.12 -8.02
C ALA A 19 -4.95 -2.30 -7.87
N LEU A 20 -4.83 -1.52 -6.81
CA LEU A 20 -3.80 -0.52 -6.59
C LEU A 20 -2.83 -0.87 -5.44
N GLY A 21 -3.05 -1.99 -4.74
CA GLY A 21 -2.28 -2.36 -3.56
C GLY A 21 -2.68 -1.52 -2.35
N GLY A 22 -1.72 -0.89 -1.70
CA GLY A 22 -1.93 -0.16 -0.45
C GLY A 22 -2.93 1.00 -0.45
N GLY A 23 -3.35 1.51 -1.61
CA GLY A 23 -4.22 2.70 -1.70
C GLY A 23 -5.57 2.56 -1.00
N GLY A 24 -6.14 1.36 -0.96
CA GLY A 24 -7.45 1.11 -0.31
C GLY A 24 -7.44 1.23 1.21
N SER A 25 -6.31 0.99 1.86
CA SER A 25 -6.20 1.04 3.32
C SER A 25 -6.44 2.43 3.92
N ILE A 26 -6.16 3.51 3.18
CA ILE A 26 -6.41 4.89 3.61
C ILE A 26 -7.89 5.14 3.87
N LEU A 27 -8.75 4.57 3.03
CA LEU A 27 -10.20 4.78 3.10
C LEU A 27 -10.88 3.95 4.17
N ALA A 28 -10.20 2.92 4.73
CA ALA A 28 -10.82 1.97 5.64
C ALA A 28 -11.30 2.63 6.94
N VAL A 29 -10.45 3.42 7.59
CA VAL A 29 -10.80 4.10 8.85
C VAL A 29 -11.91 5.14 8.66
N PRO A 30 -11.79 6.10 7.71
CA PRO A 30 -12.87 7.05 7.43
C PRO A 30 -14.20 6.37 7.08
N ALA A 31 -14.20 5.30 6.30
CA ALA A 31 -15.42 4.59 5.96
C ALA A 31 -16.07 3.93 7.17
N LEU A 32 -15.29 3.35 8.08
CA LEU A 32 -15.81 2.76 9.31
C LEU A 32 -16.35 3.80 10.29
N VAL A 33 -15.70 4.96 10.41
CA VAL A 33 -16.16 6.04 11.27
C VAL A 33 -17.41 6.69 10.69
N TYR A 34 -17.37 7.17 9.45
CA TYR A 34 -18.44 7.99 8.89
C TYR A 34 -19.62 7.17 8.35
N ALA A 35 -19.39 6.00 7.76
CA ALA A 35 -20.47 5.20 7.19
C ALA A 35 -21.00 4.11 8.13
N ALA A 36 -20.12 3.46 8.89
CA ALA A 36 -20.54 2.47 9.88
C ALA A 36 -20.85 3.08 11.25
N GLY A 37 -20.45 4.34 11.50
CA GLY A 37 -20.69 5.05 12.75
C GLY A 37 -19.90 4.49 13.93
N GLN A 38 -18.74 3.89 13.67
CA GLN A 38 -17.86 3.38 14.71
C GLN A 38 -17.09 4.50 15.41
N ASP A 39 -16.80 4.29 16.70
CA ASP A 39 -15.85 5.12 17.41
C ASP A 39 -14.44 5.03 16.74
N PRO A 40 -13.67 6.14 16.65
CA PRO A 40 -12.37 6.15 15.97
C PRO A 40 -11.37 5.09 16.46
N LYS A 41 -11.37 4.78 17.77
CA LYS A 41 -10.51 3.70 18.32
C LYS A 41 -10.97 2.32 17.86
N ALA A 42 -12.28 2.05 17.88
CA ALA A 42 -12.86 0.82 17.39
C ALA A 42 -12.66 0.68 15.87
N ALA A 43 -12.86 1.75 15.10
CA ALA A 43 -12.65 1.80 13.66
C ALA A 43 -11.19 1.48 13.26
N THR A 44 -10.21 1.98 13.99
CA THR A 44 -8.80 1.66 13.73
C THR A 44 -8.50 0.17 13.95
N THR A 45 -8.99 -0.43 15.03
CA THR A 45 -8.82 -1.87 15.29
C THR A 45 -9.55 -2.70 14.24
N THR A 46 -10.79 -2.35 13.93
CA THR A 46 -11.60 -2.98 12.88
C THR A 46 -10.92 -2.90 11.51
N SER A 47 -10.34 -1.75 11.16
CA SER A 47 -9.64 -1.57 9.89
C SER A 47 -8.39 -2.45 9.79
N LEU A 48 -7.65 -2.63 10.89
CA LEU A 48 -6.48 -3.52 10.92
C LEU A 48 -6.87 -4.97 10.67
N VAL A 49 -7.96 -5.45 11.28
CA VAL A 49 -8.49 -6.80 11.03
C VAL A 49 -8.85 -6.94 9.55
N LEU A 50 -9.66 -6.02 9.04
CA LEU A 50 -10.11 -6.00 7.66
C LEU A 50 -8.93 -5.97 6.67
N VAL A 51 -7.99 -5.04 6.86
CA VAL A 51 -6.84 -4.87 5.98
C VAL A 51 -5.92 -6.09 6.03
N THR A 52 -5.74 -6.71 7.20
CA THR A 52 -4.96 -7.96 7.33
C THR A 52 -5.56 -9.07 6.46
N PHE A 53 -6.85 -9.36 6.63
CA PHE A 53 -7.51 -10.42 5.86
C PHE A 53 -7.57 -10.10 4.36
N THR A 54 -7.91 -8.87 4.01
CA THR A 54 -8.00 -8.45 2.61
C THR A 54 -6.64 -8.44 1.92
N ALA A 55 -5.57 -8.05 2.61
CA ALA A 55 -4.21 -8.08 2.07
C ALA A 55 -3.71 -9.52 1.89
N LEU A 56 -3.91 -10.41 2.87
CA LEU A 56 -3.54 -11.82 2.78
C LEU A 56 -4.23 -12.51 1.61
N ILE A 57 -5.54 -12.32 1.48
CA ILE A 57 -6.33 -12.96 0.41
C ILE A 57 -6.05 -12.28 -0.93
N GLY A 58 -5.95 -10.94 -0.95
CA GLY A 58 -5.64 -10.17 -2.15
C GLY A 58 -4.24 -10.45 -2.70
N MET A 59 -3.31 -10.86 -1.87
CA MET A 59 -1.96 -11.26 -2.29
C MET A 59 -1.98 -12.56 -3.11
N ILE A 60 -2.94 -13.49 -2.88
CA ILE A 60 -2.93 -14.83 -3.49
C ILE A 60 -2.91 -14.80 -5.03
N PRO A 61 -3.74 -14.01 -5.74
CA PRO A 61 -3.67 -13.91 -7.19
C PRO A 61 -2.34 -13.38 -7.69
N HIS A 62 -1.77 -12.38 -7.00
CA HIS A 62 -0.48 -11.80 -7.33
C HIS A 62 0.67 -12.78 -7.09
N TRP A 63 0.59 -13.55 -6.01
CA TRP A 63 1.55 -14.62 -5.72
C TRP A 63 1.53 -15.70 -6.80
N ARG A 64 0.34 -16.22 -7.13
CA ARG A 64 0.20 -17.23 -8.20
C ARG A 64 0.69 -16.74 -9.56
N ALA A 65 0.64 -15.44 -9.80
CA ALA A 65 1.17 -14.80 -11.00
C ALA A 65 2.69 -14.48 -10.93
N GLY A 66 3.39 -14.87 -9.85
CA GLY A 66 4.83 -14.62 -9.67
C GLY A 66 5.19 -13.15 -9.44
N ARG A 67 4.21 -12.31 -9.03
CA ARG A 67 4.37 -10.85 -8.90
C ARG A 67 4.73 -10.42 -7.47
N VAL A 68 4.85 -11.35 -6.53
CA VAL A 68 5.19 -11.05 -5.12
C VAL A 68 6.66 -11.34 -4.88
N ARG A 69 7.41 -10.31 -4.51
CA ARG A 69 8.83 -10.41 -4.14
C ARG A 69 8.94 -10.63 -2.63
N PHE A 70 8.79 -11.88 -2.18
CA PHE A 70 8.74 -12.23 -0.74
C PHE A 70 9.95 -11.74 0.04
N GLY A 71 11.17 -11.95 -0.46
CA GLY A 71 12.39 -11.52 0.23
C GLY A 71 12.43 -10.01 0.44
N ALA A 72 12.22 -9.24 -0.64
CA ALA A 72 12.20 -7.78 -0.55
C ALA A 72 11.03 -7.28 0.31
N GLY A 73 9.83 -7.87 0.16
CA GLY A 73 8.65 -7.50 0.94
C GLY A 73 8.80 -7.77 2.43
N ALA A 74 9.36 -8.93 2.81
CA ALA A 74 9.60 -9.26 4.22
C ALA A 74 10.63 -8.32 4.86
N ILE A 75 11.78 -8.09 4.20
CA ILE A 75 12.81 -7.17 4.68
C ILE A 75 12.26 -5.74 4.78
N PHE A 76 11.51 -5.28 3.77
CA PHE A 76 10.88 -3.96 3.74
C PHE A 76 9.87 -3.81 4.89
N GLY A 77 9.01 -4.81 5.11
CA GLY A 77 8.02 -4.80 6.19
C GLY A 77 8.69 -4.77 7.57
N LEU A 78 9.66 -5.64 7.82
CA LEU A 78 10.39 -5.70 9.09
C LEU A 78 11.16 -4.38 9.36
N ALA A 79 11.85 -3.85 8.37
CA ALA A 79 12.54 -2.56 8.48
C ALA A 79 11.54 -1.41 8.73
N GLY A 80 10.35 -1.49 8.14
CA GLY A 80 9.26 -0.53 8.31
C GLY A 80 8.71 -0.50 9.74
N ILE A 81 8.72 -1.61 10.48
CA ILE A 81 8.25 -1.65 11.87
C ILE A 81 9.11 -0.74 12.75
N GLY A 82 10.44 -0.83 12.65
CA GLY A 82 11.35 0.04 13.40
C GLY A 82 11.16 1.52 13.08
N GLY A 83 11.04 1.86 11.80
CA GLY A 83 10.72 3.21 11.34
C GLY A 83 9.38 3.72 11.87
N SER A 84 8.35 2.87 11.85
CA SER A 84 7.00 3.22 12.30
C SER A 84 6.94 3.55 13.79
N LEU A 85 7.68 2.84 14.63
CA LEU A 85 7.79 3.14 16.07
C LEU A 85 8.41 4.51 16.32
N LEU A 86 9.47 4.85 15.59
CA LEU A 86 10.09 6.19 15.69
C LEU A 86 9.14 7.28 15.17
N GLY A 87 8.48 7.04 14.06
CA GLY A 87 7.54 7.99 13.48
C GLY A 87 6.33 8.26 14.37
N SER A 88 5.78 7.22 15.01
CA SER A 88 4.64 7.37 15.92
C SER A 88 4.97 8.19 17.17
N HIS A 89 6.20 8.10 17.66
CA HIS A 89 6.65 8.94 18.76
C HIS A 89 6.71 10.44 18.40
N TRP A 90 7.12 10.75 17.17
CA TRP A 90 7.12 12.14 16.67
C TRP A 90 5.73 12.67 16.33
N ASN A 91 4.79 11.80 15.98
CA ASN A 91 3.41 12.18 15.70
C ASN A 91 2.75 12.90 16.89
N GLU A 92 3.06 12.47 18.13
CA GLU A 92 2.46 13.03 19.35
C GLU A 92 2.83 14.51 19.58
N ALA A 93 3.91 14.99 18.99
CA ALA A 93 4.41 16.36 19.14
C ALA A 93 3.89 17.33 18.06
N VAL A 94 3.13 16.87 17.06
CA VAL A 94 2.71 17.67 15.90
C VAL A 94 1.19 17.83 15.90
N ASP A 95 0.77 19.05 15.56
CA ASP A 95 -0.66 19.36 15.38
C ASP A 95 -1.29 18.50 14.28
N PRO A 96 -2.47 17.88 14.51
CA PRO A 96 -3.12 17.00 13.54
C PRO A 96 -3.38 17.64 12.18
N ASP A 97 -3.74 18.92 12.11
CA ASP A 97 -4.05 19.58 10.85
C ASP A 97 -2.78 19.87 10.04
N VAL A 98 -1.68 20.25 10.72
CA VAL A 98 -0.35 20.38 10.11
C VAL A 98 0.12 19.03 9.57
N LEU A 99 -0.11 17.96 10.33
CA LEU A 99 0.23 16.61 9.92
C LEU A 99 -0.52 16.19 8.65
N LEU A 100 -1.81 16.47 8.55
CA LEU A 100 -2.64 16.17 7.38
C LEU A 100 -2.24 17.01 6.15
N LEU A 101 -1.84 18.26 6.33
CA LEU A 101 -1.28 19.09 5.25
C LEU A 101 0.06 18.53 4.75
N ALA A 102 0.98 18.20 5.65
CA ALA A 102 2.25 17.56 5.29
C ALA A 102 2.03 16.22 4.58
N PHE A 103 1.03 15.46 5.01
CA PHE A 103 0.62 14.22 4.38
C PHE A 103 0.10 14.41 2.95
N SER A 104 -0.76 15.41 2.73
CA SER A 104 -1.26 15.75 1.39
C SER A 104 -0.13 16.18 0.46
N ALA A 105 0.82 16.97 0.95
CA ALA A 105 2.01 17.35 0.19
C ALA A 105 2.86 16.13 -0.19
N LEU A 106 3.07 15.19 0.72
CA LEU A 106 3.77 13.93 0.44
C LEU A 106 3.08 13.13 -0.67
N MET A 107 1.74 13.03 -0.63
CA MET A 107 0.98 12.33 -1.68
C MET A 107 1.14 13.00 -3.05
N LEU A 108 1.12 14.33 -3.12
CA LEU A 108 1.34 15.07 -4.37
C LEU A 108 2.76 14.86 -4.90
N VAL A 109 3.77 14.89 -4.04
CA VAL A 109 5.17 14.62 -4.42
C VAL A 109 5.31 13.19 -4.96
N ALA A 110 4.70 12.20 -4.30
CA ALA A 110 4.71 10.81 -4.76
C ALA A 110 3.99 10.64 -6.10
N ALA A 111 2.82 11.26 -6.26
CA ALA A 111 2.06 11.27 -7.51
C ALA A 111 2.87 11.90 -8.66
N TYR A 112 3.50 13.04 -8.42
CA TYR A 112 4.34 13.74 -9.40
C TYR A 112 5.58 12.92 -9.79
N ALA A 113 6.26 12.32 -8.82
CA ALA A 113 7.42 11.47 -9.07
C ALA A 113 7.07 10.23 -9.89
N MET A 114 5.92 9.60 -9.60
CA MET A 114 5.40 8.46 -10.38
C MET A 114 5.00 8.88 -11.80
N TRP A 115 4.40 10.06 -11.97
CA TRP A 115 4.07 10.61 -13.29
C TRP A 115 5.35 10.83 -14.12
N ARG A 116 6.34 11.55 -13.58
CA ARG A 116 7.60 11.77 -14.28
C ARG A 116 8.29 10.49 -14.71
N ARG A 117 8.18 9.45 -13.91
CA ARG A 117 8.70 8.13 -14.28
C ARG A 117 7.92 7.50 -15.44
N LEU A 118 6.60 7.62 -15.43
CA LEU A 118 5.75 7.12 -16.51
C LEU A 118 6.06 7.81 -17.83
N ASP A 119 6.19 9.14 -17.83
CA ASP A 119 6.53 9.94 -19.03
C ASP A 119 7.90 9.56 -19.58
N ARG A 120 8.90 9.36 -18.72
CA ARG A 120 10.24 8.91 -19.15
C ARG A 120 10.21 7.53 -19.78
N SER A 121 9.39 6.62 -19.25
CA SER A 121 9.23 5.27 -19.80
C SER A 121 8.51 5.29 -21.15
N ALA A 122 7.61 6.24 -21.37
CA ALA A 122 6.91 6.44 -22.64
C ALA A 122 7.80 7.13 -23.71
N ALA A 123 8.68 8.03 -23.28
CA ALA A 123 9.60 8.74 -24.18
C ALA A 123 10.76 7.87 -24.70
N VAL A 124 11.12 6.82 -23.97
CA VAL A 124 12.04 5.78 -24.44
C VAL A 124 11.22 4.77 -25.24
N SER A 125 10.95 5.10 -26.52
CA SER A 125 10.37 4.17 -27.50
C SER A 125 11.17 2.88 -27.48
N PRO A 126 10.58 1.69 -27.37
CA PRO A 126 11.33 0.46 -27.43
C PRO A 126 11.81 0.29 -28.88
N ALA A 127 13.06 0.67 -29.15
CA ALA A 127 13.75 -0.01 -30.23
C ALA A 127 13.63 -1.51 -29.92
N PRO A 128 13.33 -2.36 -30.94
CA PRO A 128 13.21 -3.79 -30.72
C PRO A 128 14.52 -4.25 -30.07
N ARG A 129 14.47 -4.49 -28.78
CA ARG A 129 15.56 -5.13 -28.09
C ARG A 129 15.63 -6.51 -28.70
N SER A 130 16.60 -6.68 -29.61
CA SER A 130 17.10 -7.99 -29.94
C SER A 130 17.37 -8.72 -28.61
N VAL A 131 16.63 -9.78 -28.38
CA VAL A 131 16.81 -10.71 -27.26
C VAL A 131 18.17 -11.35 -27.47
N GLY A 132 19.17 -10.79 -26.84
CA GLY A 132 20.54 -11.31 -26.92
C GLY A 132 21.60 -10.25 -26.91
N ALA A 133 21.85 -9.56 -25.78
CA ALA A 133 23.18 -9.03 -25.45
C ALA A 133 23.26 -8.12 -24.22
N ALA A 134 22.40 -8.27 -23.20
CA ALA A 134 22.62 -7.55 -21.93
C ALA A 134 22.09 -8.28 -20.69
N ALA A 135 21.96 -9.59 -20.75
CA ALA A 135 21.69 -10.46 -19.60
C ALA A 135 22.69 -11.62 -19.59
N ALA A 136 23.95 -11.33 -19.94
CA ALA A 136 25.07 -12.23 -19.71
C ALA A 136 25.75 -11.78 -18.42
N THR A 137 25.09 -11.97 -17.29
CA THR A 137 25.73 -11.93 -15.98
C THR A 137 25.19 -13.08 -15.17
N ASP A 138 26.02 -14.09 -15.04
CA ASP A 138 25.97 -15.14 -14.04
C ASP A 138 24.77 -16.09 -14.10
N VAL A 139 24.75 -16.91 -15.13
CA VAL A 139 24.08 -18.20 -15.11
C VAL A 139 25.05 -19.17 -14.42
N ASP A 140 24.62 -19.85 -13.37
CA ASP A 140 25.45 -20.93 -12.80
C ASP A 140 25.67 -22.06 -13.83
N ALA A 141 26.58 -22.98 -13.53
CA ALA A 141 26.91 -24.12 -14.41
C ALA A 141 25.70 -25.05 -14.69
N THR A 142 24.52 -24.78 -14.13
CA THR A 142 23.27 -25.54 -14.28
C THR A 142 22.18 -24.80 -15.09
N GLY A 143 22.45 -23.57 -15.58
CA GLY A 143 21.53 -22.82 -16.47
C GLY A 143 20.28 -22.27 -15.78
N ARG A 144 20.24 -22.21 -14.45
CA ARG A 144 19.15 -21.61 -13.71
C ARG A 144 19.47 -20.16 -13.36
N PRO A 145 18.52 -19.21 -13.55
CA PRO A 145 18.70 -17.87 -13.03
C PRO A 145 18.81 -17.96 -11.50
N ASP A 146 19.91 -17.47 -10.96
CA ASP A 146 20.14 -17.45 -9.51
C ASP A 146 19.17 -16.45 -8.86
N ALA A 147 17.97 -16.92 -8.53
CA ALA A 147 16.89 -16.14 -7.94
C ALA A 147 17.17 -15.72 -6.47
N THR A 148 18.38 -16.03 -5.95
CA THR A 148 18.69 -15.92 -4.52
C THR A 148 19.88 -15.01 -4.18
N ARG A 149 20.57 -14.41 -5.13
CA ARG A 149 21.54 -13.37 -4.81
C ARG A 149 20.85 -12.05 -4.57
N PHE A 150 20.39 -11.82 -3.33
CA PHE A 150 20.17 -10.48 -2.82
C PHE A 150 21.53 -9.77 -2.82
N ASP A 151 21.78 -8.96 -3.85
CA ASP A 151 22.92 -8.05 -3.85
C ASP A 151 22.80 -7.16 -2.59
N LEU A 152 23.88 -7.06 -1.82
CA LEU A 152 23.95 -6.26 -0.60
C LEU A 152 23.44 -4.84 -0.84
N THR A 153 23.72 -4.28 -2.01
CA THR A 153 23.22 -2.96 -2.44
C THR A 153 21.69 -2.91 -2.51
N THR A 154 21.06 -3.97 -3.01
CA THR A 154 19.60 -4.08 -3.07
C THR A 154 19.01 -4.25 -1.67
N ALA A 155 19.63 -5.07 -0.82
CA ALA A 155 19.20 -5.25 0.56
C ALA A 155 19.24 -3.92 1.36
N VAL A 156 20.33 -3.16 1.23
CA VAL A 156 20.46 -1.84 1.85
C VAL A 156 19.39 -0.87 1.36
N LYS A 157 19.13 -0.82 0.04
CA LYS A 157 18.06 0.02 -0.53
C LYS A 157 16.67 -0.36 0.03
N VAL A 158 16.39 -1.66 0.16
CA VAL A 158 15.12 -2.17 0.71
C VAL A 158 14.99 -1.77 2.17
N ILE A 159 16.04 -1.93 2.98
CA ILE A 159 16.03 -1.57 4.41
C ILE A 159 15.83 -0.05 4.56
N VAL A 160 16.60 0.76 3.87
CA VAL A 160 16.50 2.23 3.93
C VAL A 160 15.12 2.70 3.48
N ALA A 161 14.63 2.20 2.35
CA ALA A 161 13.31 2.55 1.85
C ALA A 161 12.20 2.07 2.81
N GLY A 162 12.30 0.84 3.33
CA GLY A 162 11.35 0.28 4.29
C GLY A 162 11.31 1.08 5.60
N SER A 163 12.48 1.40 6.17
CA SER A 163 12.58 2.21 7.40
C SER A 163 12.01 3.62 7.18
N PHE A 164 12.33 4.25 6.05
CA PHE A 164 11.83 5.59 5.72
C PHE A 164 10.30 5.59 5.51
N VAL A 165 9.78 4.63 4.76
CA VAL A 165 8.32 4.48 4.59
C VAL A 165 7.65 4.13 5.91
N GLY A 166 8.26 3.27 6.72
CA GLY A 166 7.78 2.97 8.06
C GLY A 166 7.70 4.22 8.94
N LEU A 167 8.76 5.04 8.94
CA LEU A 167 8.80 6.30 9.66
C LEU A 167 7.69 7.24 9.20
N LEU A 168 7.51 7.43 7.89
CA LEU A 168 6.41 8.23 7.36
C LEU A 168 5.04 7.66 7.76
N THR A 169 4.89 6.34 7.72
CA THR A 169 3.67 5.64 8.12
C THR A 169 3.33 5.87 9.58
N GLY A 170 4.31 5.71 10.46
CA GLY A 170 4.16 5.97 11.89
C GLY A 170 3.88 7.44 12.17
N PHE A 171 4.63 8.34 11.53
CA PHE A 171 4.50 9.78 11.67
C PHE A 171 3.13 10.29 11.25
N PHE A 172 2.62 9.86 10.09
CA PHE A 172 1.30 10.26 9.61
C PHE A 172 0.14 9.45 10.21
N GLY A 173 0.41 8.33 10.86
CA GLY A 173 -0.62 7.50 11.51
C GLY A 173 -1.65 6.84 10.57
N VAL A 174 -1.40 6.84 9.26
CA VAL A 174 -2.37 6.46 8.21
C VAL A 174 -2.21 5.01 7.72
N GLY A 175 -1.62 4.13 8.52
CA GLY A 175 -1.51 2.71 8.16
C GLY A 175 -0.64 2.35 6.94
N GLY A 176 0.06 3.33 6.34
CA GLY A 176 1.19 3.20 5.41
C GLY A 176 1.01 2.52 4.07
N GLY A 177 -0.07 1.84 3.85
CA GLY A 177 -0.25 1.03 2.65
C GLY A 177 -0.03 1.78 1.33
N PHE A 178 -0.44 3.03 1.26
CA PHE A 178 -0.37 3.84 0.02
C PHE A 178 1.06 4.35 -0.29
N VAL A 179 1.91 4.58 0.72
CA VAL A 179 3.32 5.01 0.51
C VAL A 179 4.19 3.86 0.06
N ILE A 180 3.83 2.62 0.43
CA ILE A 180 4.58 1.42 0.08
C ILE A 180 4.66 1.25 -1.44
N VAL A 181 3.54 1.40 -2.17
CA VAL A 181 3.53 1.24 -3.64
C VAL A 181 4.44 2.25 -4.34
N PRO A 182 4.34 3.58 -4.11
CA PRO A 182 5.29 4.53 -4.66
C PRO A 182 6.75 4.22 -4.29
N ALA A 183 7.01 3.84 -3.04
CA ALA A 183 8.36 3.51 -2.60
C ALA A 183 8.93 2.28 -3.33
N LEU A 184 8.15 1.22 -3.50
CA LEU A 184 8.57 0.04 -4.27
C LEU A 184 8.83 0.38 -5.75
N VAL A 185 7.97 1.22 -6.34
CA VAL A 185 8.12 1.65 -7.73
C VAL A 185 9.31 2.58 -7.89
N LEU A 186 9.44 3.63 -7.07
CA LEU A 186 10.42 4.69 -7.25
C LEU A 186 11.82 4.32 -6.74
N ALA A 187 11.91 3.72 -5.54
CA ALA A 187 13.17 3.39 -4.90
C ALA A 187 13.73 2.04 -5.35
N LEU A 188 12.89 1.01 -5.50
CA LEU A 188 13.31 -0.34 -5.84
C LEU A 188 13.16 -0.69 -7.34
N GLY A 189 12.52 0.18 -8.11
CA GLY A 189 12.37 -0.03 -9.55
C GLY A 189 11.35 -1.10 -9.94
N PHE A 190 10.49 -1.54 -9.03
CA PHE A 190 9.49 -2.56 -9.31
C PHE A 190 8.49 -2.08 -10.37
N THR A 191 8.02 -3.02 -11.18
CA THR A 191 6.86 -2.76 -12.04
C THR A 191 5.61 -2.55 -11.19
N MET A 192 4.59 -1.88 -11.73
CA MET A 192 3.36 -1.62 -10.97
C MET A 192 2.70 -2.91 -10.44
N PRO A 193 2.57 -4.01 -11.23
CA PRO A 193 2.03 -5.27 -10.72
C PRO A 193 2.86 -5.92 -9.61
N GLU A 194 4.20 -5.82 -9.67
CA GLU A 194 5.09 -6.33 -8.61
C GLU A 194 4.98 -5.48 -7.35
N ALA A 195 4.90 -4.16 -7.49
CA ALA A 195 4.72 -3.24 -6.38
C ALA A 195 3.38 -3.48 -5.67
N VAL A 196 2.29 -3.67 -6.42
CA VAL A 196 0.97 -4.01 -5.86
C VAL A 196 1.02 -5.33 -5.10
N GLY A 197 1.53 -6.40 -5.73
CA GLY A 197 1.61 -7.71 -5.08
C GLY A 197 2.50 -7.71 -3.83
N THR A 198 3.66 -7.06 -3.89
CA THR A 198 4.60 -6.98 -2.78
C THR A 198 4.10 -6.05 -1.67
N SER A 199 3.41 -4.96 -2.02
CA SER A 199 2.80 -4.07 -1.01
C SER A 199 1.73 -4.78 -0.17
N LEU A 200 0.94 -5.67 -0.77
CA LEU A 200 -0.05 -6.47 -0.03
C LEU A 200 0.63 -7.38 1.01
N LEU A 201 1.78 -7.98 0.68
CA LEU A 201 2.58 -8.73 1.65
C LEU A 201 3.05 -7.83 2.81
N VAL A 202 3.63 -6.68 2.50
CA VAL A 202 4.11 -5.72 3.52
C VAL A 202 2.96 -5.25 4.41
N ILE A 203 1.81 -4.93 3.81
CA ILE A 203 0.61 -4.52 4.55
C ILE A 203 0.12 -5.64 5.45
N ALA A 204 0.06 -6.89 4.96
CA ALA A 204 -0.36 -8.03 5.76
C ALA A 204 0.55 -8.22 6.99
N VAL A 205 1.86 -8.14 6.81
CA VAL A 205 2.84 -8.25 7.92
C VAL A 205 2.64 -7.10 8.91
N ASN A 206 2.66 -5.86 8.44
CA ASN A 206 2.56 -4.67 9.29
C ASN A 206 1.21 -4.61 10.03
N SER A 207 0.10 -4.90 9.34
CA SER A 207 -1.23 -4.90 9.95
C SER A 207 -1.39 -6.03 10.97
N THR A 208 -0.78 -7.20 10.74
CA THR A 208 -0.77 -8.30 11.73
C THR A 208 -0.01 -7.87 12.98
N VAL A 209 1.17 -7.27 12.84
CA VAL A 209 1.96 -6.78 13.99
C VAL A 209 1.20 -5.68 14.72
N ALA A 210 0.63 -4.71 14.02
CA ALA A 210 -0.16 -3.64 14.63
C ALA A 210 -1.43 -4.18 15.33
N LEU A 211 -2.04 -5.23 14.81
CA LEU A 211 -3.21 -5.88 15.42
C LEU A 211 -2.84 -6.53 16.75
N THR A 212 -1.70 -7.25 16.84
CA THR A 212 -1.28 -7.90 18.09
C THR A 212 -1.07 -6.89 19.23
N THR A 213 -0.64 -5.66 18.92
CA THR A 213 -0.46 -4.61 19.93
C THR A 213 -1.76 -3.97 20.40
N ARG A 214 -2.82 -4.02 19.58
CA ARG A 214 -4.12 -3.36 19.87
C ARG A 214 -5.21 -4.29 20.37
N LEU A 215 -5.11 -5.61 20.14
CA LEU A 215 -6.11 -6.60 20.57
C LEU A 215 -6.40 -6.58 22.09
N PRO A 216 -5.40 -6.38 22.99
CA PRO A 216 -5.67 -6.44 24.44
C PRO A 216 -6.60 -5.36 24.97
N GLY A 217 -6.82 -4.26 24.25
CA GLY A 217 -7.67 -3.14 24.68
C GLY A 217 -8.82 -2.79 23.72
N GLY A 218 -8.98 -3.51 22.62
CA GLY A 218 -9.93 -3.17 21.57
C GLY A 218 -11.25 -3.95 21.67
N THR A 219 -12.38 -3.25 21.58
CA THR A 219 -13.68 -3.88 21.36
C THR A 219 -13.85 -4.18 19.87
N ILE A 220 -14.10 -5.43 19.54
CA ILE A 220 -14.30 -5.88 18.17
C ILE A 220 -15.80 -6.03 17.91
N GLU A 221 -16.36 -5.17 17.04
CA GLU A 221 -17.75 -5.25 16.61
C GLU A 221 -17.92 -6.23 15.44
N TRP A 222 -18.03 -7.52 15.74
CA TRP A 222 -18.14 -8.56 14.72
C TRP A 222 -19.31 -8.36 13.75
N ALA A 223 -20.40 -7.75 14.22
CA ALA A 223 -21.57 -7.44 13.39
C ALA A 223 -21.26 -6.46 12.24
N VAL A 224 -20.26 -5.61 12.40
CA VAL A 224 -19.80 -4.67 11.36
C VAL A 224 -18.66 -5.30 10.55
N ILE A 225 -17.71 -5.95 11.22
CA ILE A 225 -16.51 -6.51 10.59
C ILE A 225 -16.86 -7.56 9.54
N VAL A 226 -17.73 -8.51 9.89
CA VAL A 226 -18.01 -9.66 9.01
C VAL A 226 -18.59 -9.22 7.65
N PRO A 227 -19.70 -8.47 7.56
CA PRO A 227 -20.26 -8.06 6.27
C PRO A 227 -19.33 -7.13 5.51
N PHE A 228 -18.61 -6.25 6.20
CA PHE A 228 -17.67 -5.33 5.59
C PHE A 228 -16.45 -6.06 5.01
N THR A 229 -15.92 -7.05 5.74
CA THR A 229 -14.80 -7.88 5.28
C THR A 229 -15.21 -8.73 4.08
N ILE A 230 -16.40 -9.34 4.09
CA ILE A 230 -16.90 -10.11 2.94
C ILE A 230 -17.02 -9.21 1.70
N ALA A 231 -17.61 -8.04 1.83
CA ALA A 231 -17.73 -7.09 0.73
C ALA A 231 -16.35 -6.65 0.21
N SER A 232 -15.40 -6.36 1.13
CA SER A 232 -14.02 -6.02 0.80
C SER A 232 -13.30 -7.16 0.09
N LEU A 233 -13.47 -8.41 0.51
CA LEU A 233 -12.86 -9.57 -0.13
C LEU A 233 -13.34 -9.75 -1.56
N ILE A 234 -14.66 -9.58 -1.80
CA ILE A 234 -15.21 -9.58 -3.16
C ILE A 234 -14.57 -8.45 -3.98
N GLY A 235 -14.48 -7.25 -3.41
CA GLY A 235 -13.83 -6.11 -4.03
C GLY A 235 -12.36 -6.39 -4.38
N VAL A 236 -11.57 -6.94 -3.45
CA VAL A 236 -10.17 -7.31 -3.67
C VAL A 236 -10.02 -8.33 -4.80
N PHE A 237 -10.88 -9.33 -4.84
CA PHE A 237 -10.83 -10.34 -5.89
C PHE A 237 -11.13 -9.74 -7.27
N VAL A 238 -12.14 -8.87 -7.37
CA VAL A 238 -12.47 -8.15 -8.60
C VAL A 238 -11.34 -7.18 -8.97
N GLY A 239 -10.81 -6.42 -8.01
CA GLY A 239 -9.72 -5.48 -8.21
C GLY A 239 -8.43 -6.14 -8.68
N SER A 240 -8.04 -7.26 -8.06
CA SER A 240 -6.84 -8.01 -8.46
C SER A 240 -6.98 -8.63 -9.85
N ARG A 241 -8.17 -9.09 -10.22
CA ARG A 241 -8.47 -9.55 -11.58
C ARG A 241 -8.37 -8.41 -12.59
N LEU A 242 -8.95 -7.25 -12.28
CA LEU A 242 -8.86 -6.07 -13.13
C LEU A 242 -7.39 -5.65 -13.32
N ALA A 243 -6.60 -5.65 -12.24
CA ALA A 243 -5.17 -5.37 -12.29
C ALA A 243 -4.37 -6.37 -13.12
N SER A 244 -4.79 -7.63 -13.14
CA SER A 244 -4.10 -8.66 -13.94
C SER A 244 -4.37 -8.59 -15.43
N THR A 245 -5.47 -7.95 -15.84
CA THR A 245 -5.90 -7.85 -17.26
C THR A 245 -5.57 -6.50 -17.90
N ARG A 246 -5.12 -5.51 -17.12
CA ARG A 246 -4.82 -4.15 -17.60
C ARG A 246 -3.33 -3.91 -17.70
N ASP A 247 -2.96 -3.00 -18.60
CA ASP A 247 -1.57 -2.58 -18.76
C ASP A 247 -1.03 -1.93 -17.48
N PRO A 248 0.24 -2.19 -17.13
CA PRO A 248 0.88 -1.59 -15.95
C PRO A 248 0.81 -0.05 -15.95
N SER A 249 0.91 0.58 -17.11
CA SER A 249 0.79 2.03 -17.27
C SER A 249 -0.60 2.56 -16.93
N PHE A 250 -1.65 1.81 -17.27
CA PHE A 250 -3.03 2.15 -16.91
C PHE A 250 -3.23 2.12 -15.39
N LEU A 251 -2.75 1.05 -14.73
CA LEU A 251 -2.81 0.94 -13.27
C LEU A 251 -2.05 2.07 -12.58
N GLN A 252 -0.87 2.41 -13.11
CA GLN A 252 -0.06 3.51 -12.56
C GLN A 252 -0.78 4.86 -12.70
N LYS A 253 -1.40 5.16 -13.85
CA LYS A 253 -2.19 6.39 -14.05
C LYS A 253 -3.37 6.47 -13.08
N TRP A 254 -4.10 5.37 -12.91
CA TRP A 254 -5.22 5.30 -11.96
C TRP A 254 -4.77 5.49 -10.51
N PHE A 255 -3.62 4.90 -10.14
CA PHE A 255 -3.04 5.09 -8.82
C PHE A 255 -2.63 6.56 -8.59
N ILE A 256 -2.00 7.20 -9.58
CA ILE A 256 -1.64 8.63 -9.52
C ILE A 256 -2.89 9.50 -9.36
N ALA A 257 -3.92 9.27 -10.17
CA ALA A 257 -5.19 9.99 -10.06
C ALA A 257 -5.83 9.83 -8.68
N PHE A 258 -5.83 8.61 -8.15
CA PHE A 258 -6.33 8.31 -6.81
C PHE A 258 -5.56 9.07 -5.72
N LEU A 259 -4.21 9.08 -5.78
CA LEU A 259 -3.37 9.84 -4.84
C LEU A 259 -3.69 11.35 -4.90
N VAL A 260 -3.82 11.91 -6.10
CA VAL A 260 -4.12 13.34 -6.29
C VAL A 260 -5.49 13.70 -5.72
N VAL A 261 -6.52 12.89 -5.97
CA VAL A 261 -7.87 13.13 -5.44
C VAL A 261 -7.87 13.12 -3.92
N ILE A 262 -7.22 12.11 -3.30
CA ILE A 262 -7.13 12.01 -1.84
C ILE A 262 -6.31 13.18 -1.28
N ALA A 263 -5.20 13.54 -1.91
CA ALA A 263 -4.36 14.67 -1.48
C ALA A 263 -5.12 15.99 -1.49
N ILE A 264 -5.87 16.28 -2.56
CA ILE A 264 -6.68 17.51 -2.68
C ILE A 264 -7.78 17.51 -1.62
N TYR A 265 -8.47 16.39 -1.44
CA TYR A 265 -9.53 16.27 -0.42
C TYR A 265 -8.96 16.51 0.99
N THR A 266 -7.84 15.86 1.33
CA THR A 266 -7.20 16.00 2.64
C THR A 266 -6.68 17.43 2.86
N ALA A 267 -6.03 18.02 1.86
CA ALA A 267 -5.56 19.41 1.94
C ALA A 267 -6.71 20.40 2.13
N ALA A 268 -7.81 20.25 1.38
CA ALA A 268 -8.96 21.11 1.49
C ALA A 268 -9.64 21.00 2.86
N SER A 269 -9.83 19.78 3.37
CA SER A 269 -10.44 19.56 4.68
C SER A 269 -9.59 20.13 5.83
N SER A 270 -8.27 19.96 5.78
CA SER A 270 -7.37 20.51 6.80
C SER A 270 -7.25 22.03 6.73
N LEU A 271 -7.28 22.61 5.53
CA LEU A 271 -7.23 24.06 5.37
C LEU A 271 -8.50 24.74 5.91
N ILE A 272 -9.67 24.10 5.70
CA ILE A 272 -10.95 24.58 6.27
C ILE A 272 -10.97 24.48 7.80
N ALA A 273 -10.31 23.46 8.37
CA ALA A 273 -10.24 23.29 9.83
C ALA A 273 -9.28 24.29 10.50
N LEU A 274 -8.28 24.80 9.76
CA LEU A 274 -7.31 25.81 10.25
C LEU A 274 -7.81 27.26 10.12
N LEU A 275 -8.85 27.51 9.30
CA LEU A 275 -9.48 28.83 9.11
C LEU A 275 -10.65 29.05 10.05
#